data_c2c2d5a179ab0ddba1b03f89035ae05c
#
_entry.id   c2c2d5a179ab0ddba1b03f89035ae05c
#
_cell.length_a   1.000
_cell.length_b   1.000
_cell.length_c   1.000
_cell.angle_alpha   90.00
_cell.angle_beta   90.00
_cell.angle_gamma   90.00
#
_symmetry.space_group_name_H-M   'P 1'
#
loop_
_entity.id
_entity.type
_entity.pdbx_description
1 polymer ?
#
loop_
_entity_poly.entity_id
_entity_poly.type
_entity_poly.pdbx_seq_one_letter_code
_entity_poly.pdbx_strand_id
1 'polypeptide(L)'
;MDFKRTVVFLLQRNICAMVTVDEVKAFLDQFNVKAQIFGIRFRDDRGKNRDALLQLDITPLQREVIVKNLLVHDYVEGPVIDELNKSGEMWVFGKDVKEREVYIKITLGYENGQTICISFHIAEHPLKYPLK
;
A
#
# COMPACT_ATOMS: atom_id res chain seq x y z
N MET A 1 25.00 1.34 -7.11
CA MET A 1 24.00 2.24 -7.53
C MET A 1 23.08 1.63 -8.57
N ASP A 2 21.90 1.99 -8.49
CA ASP A 2 20.92 1.39 -9.37
C ASP A 2 20.64 2.28 -10.56
N PHE A 3 21.11 1.88 -11.72
CA PHE A 3 20.89 2.61 -12.94
C PHE A 3 19.40 2.73 -13.24
N LYS A 4 18.65 1.70 -13.00
CA LYS A 4 17.22 1.71 -13.21
C LYS A 4 16.53 2.79 -12.37
N ARG A 5 16.94 2.92 -11.14
CA ARG A 5 16.37 3.92 -10.26
C ARG A 5 16.60 5.32 -10.78
N THR A 6 17.78 5.57 -11.33
CA THR A 6 18.09 6.87 -11.88
C THR A 6 17.19 7.19 -13.06
N VAL A 7 16.99 6.21 -13.93
CA VAL A 7 16.14 6.40 -15.10
C VAL A 7 14.71 6.66 -14.70
N VAL A 8 14.21 5.89 -13.73
CA VAL A 8 12.86 6.05 -13.24
C VAL A 8 12.63 7.45 -12.73
N PHE A 9 13.58 7.99 -12.00
CA PHE A 9 13.46 9.32 -11.45
C PHE A 9 13.30 10.38 -12.52
N LEU A 10 14.08 10.27 -13.58
CA LEU A 10 13.99 11.23 -14.68
C LEU A 10 12.66 11.15 -15.39
N LEU A 11 12.18 9.96 -15.60
CA LEU A 11 10.91 9.76 -16.29
C LEU A 11 9.74 10.23 -15.44
N GLN A 12 9.82 10.06 -14.16
CA GLN A 12 8.75 10.44 -13.25
C GLN A 12 8.39 11.91 -13.35
N ARG A 13 9.36 12.74 -13.64
CA ARG A 13 9.10 14.16 -13.77
C ARG A 13 8.13 14.46 -14.88
N ASN A 14 8.07 13.61 -15.87
CA ASN A 14 7.25 13.87 -17.03
C ASN A 14 6.04 13.00 -17.10
N ILE A 15 6.17 11.73 -16.83
CA ILE A 15 5.11 10.83 -17.15
C ILE A 15 4.93 9.71 -16.23
N CYS A 16 5.93 8.94 -15.94
CA CYS A 16 5.65 7.73 -15.23
C CYS A 16 6.75 7.40 -14.29
N ALA A 17 6.35 6.77 -13.25
CA ALA A 17 7.25 6.26 -12.27
C ALA A 17 7.32 4.77 -12.47
N MET A 18 8.49 4.28 -12.81
CA MET A 18 8.72 2.85 -12.78
C MET A 18 9.58 2.60 -11.57
N VAL A 19 8.96 2.07 -10.54
CA VAL A 19 9.65 1.82 -9.29
C VAL A 19 10.34 0.47 -9.37
N THR A 20 11.51 0.35 -8.76
CA THR A 20 12.25 -0.90 -8.78
C THR A 20 11.79 -1.82 -7.65
N VAL A 21 12.09 -3.12 -7.82
CA VAL A 21 11.84 -4.11 -6.79
C VAL A 21 12.48 -3.69 -5.47
N ASP A 22 13.71 -3.17 -5.52
CA ASP A 22 14.42 -2.78 -4.30
C ASP A 22 13.71 -1.64 -3.56
N GLU A 23 13.14 -0.71 -4.30
CA GLU A 23 12.42 0.40 -3.68
C GLU A 23 11.15 -0.06 -2.98
N VAL A 24 10.40 -0.95 -3.62
CA VAL A 24 9.19 -1.49 -3.02
C VAL A 24 9.52 -2.33 -1.80
N LYS A 25 10.57 -3.16 -1.91
CA LYS A 25 10.98 -3.98 -0.79
C LYS A 25 11.42 -3.14 0.38
N ALA A 26 12.17 -2.07 0.14
CA ALA A 26 12.61 -1.18 1.20
C ALA A 26 11.43 -0.55 1.92
N PHE A 27 10.42 -0.13 1.16
CA PHE A 27 9.22 0.44 1.76
C PHE A 27 8.49 -0.59 2.61
N LEU A 28 8.28 -1.79 2.08
CA LEU A 28 7.56 -2.84 2.82
C LEU A 28 8.30 -3.23 4.08
N ASP A 29 9.62 -3.31 4.03
CA ASP A 29 10.41 -3.64 5.21
C ASP A 29 10.24 -2.56 6.28
N GLN A 30 10.32 -1.30 5.89
CA GLN A 30 10.10 -0.19 6.82
C GLN A 30 8.69 -0.20 7.40
N PHE A 31 7.71 -0.42 6.53
CA PHE A 31 6.32 -0.47 6.95
C PHE A 31 6.12 -1.55 8.00
N ASN A 32 6.65 -2.74 7.74
CA ASN A 32 6.44 -3.87 8.63
C ASN A 32 7.14 -3.70 9.98
N VAL A 33 8.34 -3.15 9.98
CA VAL A 33 9.05 -2.89 11.24
C VAL A 33 8.26 -1.89 12.06
N LYS A 34 7.82 -0.81 11.44
CA LYS A 34 7.07 0.21 12.15
C LYS A 34 5.72 -0.30 12.63
N ALA A 35 5.05 -1.10 11.80
CA ALA A 35 3.78 -1.69 12.17
C ALA A 35 3.91 -2.62 13.36
N GLN A 36 5.03 -3.33 13.44
CA GLN A 36 5.25 -4.24 14.56
C GLN A 36 5.42 -3.47 15.87
N ILE A 37 6.05 -2.30 15.82
CA ILE A 37 6.29 -1.50 17.00
C ILE A 37 5.05 -0.72 17.43
N PHE A 38 4.39 -0.06 16.48
CA PHE A 38 3.31 0.89 16.77
C PHE A 38 1.93 0.42 16.34
N GLY A 39 1.85 -0.63 15.52
CA GLY A 39 0.58 -1.10 14.99
C GLY A 39 0.18 -0.40 13.71
N ILE A 40 -0.95 -0.80 13.18
CA ILE A 40 -1.52 -0.24 11.96
C ILE A 40 -2.84 0.42 12.30
N ARG A 41 -2.99 1.68 11.89
CA ARG A 41 -4.27 2.37 12.03
C ARG A 41 -5.03 2.21 10.72
N PHE A 42 -6.22 1.63 10.79
CA PHE A 42 -7.09 1.50 9.62
C PHE A 42 -8.10 2.63 9.61
N ARG A 43 -8.26 3.27 8.45
CA ARG A 43 -9.18 4.39 8.30
C ARG A 43 -10.61 3.88 8.12
N ASP A 44 -11.16 3.32 9.17
CA ASP A 44 -12.51 2.79 9.14
C ASP A 44 -13.60 3.86 9.23
N ASP A 45 -13.21 5.10 9.41
CA ASP A 45 -14.10 6.23 9.20
C ASP A 45 -14.53 6.33 7.75
N ARG A 46 -13.79 5.69 6.84
CA ARG A 46 -14.20 5.58 5.44
C ARG A 46 -15.10 4.37 5.28
N GLY A 47 -16.32 4.61 4.77
CA GLY A 47 -17.31 3.54 4.65
C GLY A 47 -16.83 2.33 3.85
N LYS A 48 -16.13 2.57 2.75
CA LYS A 48 -15.65 1.48 1.90
C LYS A 48 -14.73 0.52 2.66
N ASN A 49 -13.88 1.06 3.53
CA ASN A 49 -12.94 0.23 4.27
C ASN A 49 -13.66 -0.66 5.27
N ARG A 50 -14.63 -0.09 5.96
CA ARG A 50 -15.41 -0.84 6.92
C ARG A 50 -16.28 -1.89 6.23
N ASP A 51 -16.92 -1.49 5.13
CA ASP A 51 -17.80 -2.38 4.40
C ASP A 51 -17.08 -3.57 3.81
N ALA A 52 -15.80 -3.39 3.48
CA ALA A 52 -15.01 -4.47 2.90
C ALA A 52 -14.93 -5.69 3.80
N LEU A 53 -14.91 -5.48 5.11
CA LEU A 53 -14.85 -6.60 6.05
C LEU A 53 -16.07 -7.50 5.90
N LEU A 54 -17.24 -6.88 5.75
CA LEU A 54 -18.47 -7.65 5.55
C LEU A 54 -18.51 -8.28 4.16
N GLN A 55 -18.13 -7.52 3.15
CA GLN A 55 -18.17 -8.01 1.78
C GLN A 55 -17.24 -9.19 1.56
N LEU A 56 -16.10 -9.18 2.23
CA LEU A 56 -15.12 -10.26 2.10
C LEU A 56 -15.28 -11.33 3.17
N ASP A 57 -16.16 -11.08 4.14
CA ASP A 57 -16.37 -11.99 5.24
C ASP A 57 -15.06 -12.31 5.95
N ILE A 58 -14.35 -11.25 6.35
CA ILE A 58 -13.10 -11.37 7.08
C ILE A 58 -13.17 -10.51 8.35
N THR A 59 -12.35 -10.89 9.32
CA THR A 59 -12.25 -10.16 10.58
C THR A 59 -11.22 -9.05 10.47
N PRO A 60 -11.24 -8.05 11.37
CA PRO A 60 -10.18 -7.03 11.41
C PRO A 60 -8.79 -7.64 11.56
N LEU A 61 -8.66 -8.72 12.33
CA LEU A 61 -7.37 -9.37 12.49
C LEU A 61 -6.89 -9.99 11.18
N GLN A 62 -7.80 -10.62 10.45
CA GLN A 62 -7.43 -11.20 9.15
C GLN A 62 -7.00 -10.10 8.18
N ARG A 63 -7.66 -8.95 8.21
CA ARG A 63 -7.27 -7.80 7.40
C ARG A 63 -5.86 -7.36 7.74
N GLU A 64 -5.55 -7.30 9.01
CA GLU A 64 -4.21 -6.90 9.45
C GLU A 64 -3.16 -7.87 8.95
N VAL A 65 -3.43 -9.16 9.02
CA VAL A 65 -2.51 -10.17 8.53
C VAL A 65 -2.26 -10.01 7.04
N ILE A 66 -3.32 -9.73 6.27
CA ILE A 66 -3.19 -9.52 4.84
C ILE A 66 -2.25 -8.34 4.55
N VAL A 67 -2.45 -7.23 5.24
CA VAL A 67 -1.63 -6.04 5.02
C VAL A 67 -0.17 -6.28 5.41
N LYS A 68 0.06 -7.01 6.48
CA LYS A 68 1.43 -7.29 6.94
C LYS A 68 2.16 -8.29 6.05
N ASN A 69 1.45 -8.96 5.17
CA ASN A 69 2.04 -9.98 4.30
C ASN A 69 2.07 -9.60 2.83
N LEU A 70 1.95 -8.31 2.54
CA LEU A 70 2.08 -7.83 1.17
C LEU A 70 3.49 -8.07 0.67
N LEU A 71 3.59 -8.45 -0.60
CA LEU A 71 4.86 -8.77 -1.24
C LEU A 71 5.14 -7.78 -2.36
N VAL A 72 6.37 -7.78 -2.82
CA VAL A 72 6.78 -6.86 -3.89
C VAL A 72 5.92 -7.01 -5.13
N HIS A 73 5.59 -8.24 -5.50
CA HIS A 73 4.79 -8.44 -6.71
C HIS A 73 3.32 -8.00 -6.54
N ASP A 74 2.91 -7.68 -5.33
CA ASP A 74 1.57 -7.11 -5.09
C ASP A 74 1.51 -5.62 -5.36
N TYR A 75 2.66 -5.00 -5.64
CA TYR A 75 2.76 -3.57 -5.90
C TYR A 75 1.94 -3.16 -7.12
N VAL A 76 1.21 -2.05 -6.99
CA VAL A 76 0.41 -1.48 -8.06
C VAL A 76 0.93 -0.12 -8.49
N GLU A 77 1.06 0.80 -7.56
CA GLU A 77 1.57 2.13 -7.89
C GLU A 77 2.10 2.85 -6.64
N GLY A 78 2.81 3.93 -6.89
CA GLY A 78 3.38 4.77 -5.84
C GLY A 78 4.88 4.87 -5.97
N PRO A 79 5.48 5.76 -5.19
CA PRO A 79 4.84 6.57 -4.15
C PRO A 79 4.01 7.71 -4.71
N VAL A 80 2.88 7.97 -4.09
CA VAL A 80 1.99 9.08 -4.41
C VAL A 80 1.99 10.01 -3.21
N ILE A 81 2.11 11.30 -3.46
CA ILE A 81 2.17 12.27 -2.36
C ILE A 81 0.76 12.55 -1.86
N ASP A 82 0.58 12.50 -0.54
CA ASP A 82 -0.68 12.85 0.09
C ASP A 82 -0.65 14.32 0.45
N GLU A 83 -1.02 15.16 -0.51
CA GLU A 83 -0.98 16.60 -0.31
C GLU A 83 -2.10 17.09 0.60
N LEU A 84 -3.19 16.35 0.62
CA LEU A 84 -4.35 16.76 1.39
C LEU A 84 -4.15 16.55 2.89
N ASN A 85 -3.72 15.36 3.27
CA ASN A 85 -3.56 15.01 4.68
C ASN A 85 -2.13 15.09 5.17
N LYS A 86 -1.21 15.35 4.26
CA LYS A 86 0.21 15.49 4.57
C LYS A 86 0.78 14.30 5.33
N SER A 87 0.27 13.13 5.05
CA SER A 87 0.75 11.91 5.69
C SER A 87 1.95 11.30 4.97
N GLY A 88 2.47 12.02 3.97
CA GLY A 88 3.65 11.57 3.26
C GLY A 88 3.32 10.74 2.03
N GLU A 89 4.20 9.81 1.73
CA GLU A 89 4.07 9.00 0.53
C GLU A 89 3.11 7.85 0.76
N MET A 90 2.21 7.66 -0.19
CA MET A 90 1.26 6.55 -0.17
C MET A 90 1.66 5.54 -1.23
N TRP A 91 1.50 4.27 -0.90
CA TRP A 91 1.83 3.17 -1.80
C TRP A 91 0.61 2.28 -1.96
N VAL A 92 0.34 1.87 -3.19
CA VAL A 92 -0.84 1.06 -3.50
C VAL A 92 -0.42 -0.35 -3.85
N PHE A 93 -1.11 -1.30 -3.25
CA PHE A 93 -0.93 -2.72 -3.49
C PHE A 93 -2.27 -3.37 -3.78
N GLY A 94 -2.24 -4.54 -4.38
CA GLY A 94 -3.43 -5.33 -4.61
C GLY A 94 -3.21 -6.74 -4.12
N LYS A 95 -4.30 -7.38 -3.73
CA LYS A 95 -4.23 -8.74 -3.22
C LYS A 95 -5.55 -9.45 -3.47
N ASP A 96 -5.48 -10.69 -3.88
CA ASP A 96 -6.68 -11.50 -3.99
C ASP A 96 -7.04 -12.02 -2.61
N VAL A 97 -8.27 -11.76 -2.20
CA VAL A 97 -8.80 -12.22 -0.93
C VAL A 97 -10.10 -12.93 -1.24
N LYS A 98 -10.15 -14.23 -1.02
CA LYS A 98 -11.34 -15.03 -1.29
C LYS A 98 -11.85 -14.80 -2.72
N GLU A 99 -10.90 -14.79 -3.67
CA GLU A 99 -11.17 -14.64 -5.10
C GLU A 99 -11.71 -13.28 -5.51
N ARG A 100 -11.56 -12.28 -4.64
CA ARG A 100 -11.92 -10.90 -4.94
C ARG A 100 -10.66 -10.05 -4.87
N GLU A 101 -10.45 -9.18 -5.85
CA GLU A 101 -9.29 -8.31 -5.86
C GLU A 101 -9.51 -7.14 -4.91
N VAL A 102 -8.55 -6.90 -4.03
CA VAL A 102 -8.66 -5.87 -3.00
C VAL A 102 -7.61 -4.79 -3.25
N TYR A 103 -8.05 -3.55 -3.19
CA TYR A 103 -7.22 -2.36 -3.34
C TYR A 103 -6.75 -1.93 -1.96
N ILE A 104 -5.42 -1.83 -1.79
CA ILE A 104 -4.83 -1.53 -0.49
C ILE A 104 -3.87 -0.36 -0.65
N LYS A 105 -4.13 0.73 0.07
CA LYS A 105 -3.27 1.90 0.05
C LYS A 105 -2.72 2.11 1.45
N ILE A 106 -1.39 2.14 1.57
CA ILE A 106 -0.73 2.26 2.87
C ILE A 106 0.32 3.36 2.85
N THR A 107 0.64 3.85 4.03
CA THR A 107 1.69 4.85 4.21
C THR A 107 2.36 4.60 5.56
N LEU A 108 3.58 5.10 5.70
CA LEU A 108 4.31 4.98 6.96
C LEU A 108 3.69 5.79 8.08
N GLY A 109 2.90 6.82 7.72
CA GLY A 109 2.32 7.67 8.75
C GLY A 109 3.33 8.64 9.34
N TYR A 110 3.01 9.14 10.51
CA TYR A 110 3.86 10.11 11.16
C TYR A 110 4.99 9.44 11.93
N GLU A 111 6.04 10.21 12.16
CA GLU A 111 7.17 9.73 12.95
C GLU A 111 6.70 9.36 14.35
N ASN A 112 7.21 8.25 14.86
CA ASN A 112 6.88 7.75 16.19
C ASN A 112 5.40 7.44 16.39
N GLY A 113 4.70 7.14 15.31
CA GLY A 113 3.30 6.77 15.38
C GLY A 113 3.00 5.54 14.58
N GLN A 114 1.73 5.19 14.52
CA GLN A 114 1.28 4.02 13.79
C GLN A 114 1.48 4.20 12.28
N THR A 115 1.66 3.09 11.58
CA THR A 115 1.48 3.10 10.14
C THR A 115 0.00 3.23 9.86
N ILE A 116 -0.34 3.61 8.64
CA ILE A 116 -1.75 3.87 8.31
C ILE A 116 -2.13 3.08 7.07
N CYS A 117 -3.22 2.35 7.17
CA CYS A 117 -3.87 1.77 6.00
C CYS A 117 -5.02 2.69 5.63
N ILE A 118 -4.80 3.44 4.56
CA ILE A 118 -5.75 4.46 4.10
C ILE A 118 -6.94 3.82 3.41
N SER A 119 -6.67 2.80 2.61
CA SER A 119 -7.72 2.11 1.84
C SER A 119 -7.53 0.61 1.92
N PHE A 120 -8.63 -0.08 2.13
CA PHE A 120 -8.68 -1.54 2.06
C PHE A 120 -10.10 -1.87 1.64
N HIS A 121 -10.31 -2.01 0.34
CA HIS A 121 -11.65 -2.31 -0.17
C HIS A 121 -11.55 -3.04 -1.50
N ILE A 122 -12.64 -3.64 -1.90
CA ILE A 122 -12.68 -4.35 -3.17
C ILE A 122 -12.35 -3.37 -4.29
N ALA A 123 -11.47 -3.79 -5.20
CA ALA A 123 -11.03 -2.94 -6.30
C ALA A 123 -12.21 -2.59 -7.20
N GLU A 124 -12.30 -1.32 -7.57
CA GLU A 124 -13.38 -0.84 -8.44
C GLU A 124 -13.06 -1.06 -9.90
N HIS A 125 -11.80 -1.29 -10.21
CA HIS A 125 -11.31 -1.60 -11.55
C HIS A 125 -10.21 -2.63 -11.42
N PRO A 126 -9.97 -3.42 -12.47
CA PRO A 126 -8.86 -4.38 -12.42
C PRO A 126 -7.53 -3.67 -12.18
N LEU A 127 -6.74 -4.21 -11.28
CA LEU A 127 -5.45 -3.63 -10.93
C LEU A 127 -4.36 -4.22 -11.81
N LYS A 128 -3.30 -3.44 -12.04
CA LYS A 128 -2.14 -3.90 -12.79
C LYS A 128 -0.95 -4.00 -11.85
N TYR A 129 -0.17 -5.04 -12.05
CA TYR A 129 0.95 -5.36 -11.16
C TYR A 129 2.25 -5.32 -11.95
N PRO A 130 2.89 -4.16 -12.03
CA PRO A 130 4.08 -4.00 -12.89
C PRO A 130 5.31 -4.80 -12.45
N LEU A 131 5.32 -5.29 -11.21
CA LEU A 131 6.45 -6.05 -10.70
C LEU A 131 6.16 -7.54 -10.52
N LYS A 132 5.05 -7.97 -11.05
CA LYS A 132 4.68 -9.36 -10.94
C LYS A 132 5.38 -10.23 -11.98
#